data_79b329d90bf2ae760bb91c8af82fb147
#
_entry.id   79b329d90bf2ae760bb91c8af82fb147
#
_cell.length_a   1.000
_cell.length_b   1.000
_cell.length_c   1.000
_cell.angle_alpha   90.00
_cell.angle_beta   90.00
_cell.angle_gamma   90.00
#
_symmetry.space_group_name_H-M   'P 1'
#
loop_
_entity.id
_entity.type
_entity.pdbx_description
1 polymer ?
#
loop_
_entity_poly.entity_id
_entity_poly.type
_entity_poly.pdbx_seq_one_letter_code
_entity_poly.pdbx_strand_id
1 'polypeptide(L)'
;MLDSAKSSFPHISPLLTPLMYRLVGDIVLRRYFRTLEVQGQEQIPKRGPVILAPTHRSRWDALIIPYVTGRRVSGRDLYYMVSHDEMLGLQGWVIGQCGGFPVNTQAPSVSALRTGVDLLRQGQALVVFPEGNIFRDRQIHPLKPGLARLALQAAQRCQEAIQILPILLDYAQPYPQWGSEVKVIIGAPLSTGNYDVTHPKSAAQELTSDLLRALQQLQEGRSLLCLA
;
A
#
# COMPACT_ATOMS: atom_id res chain seq x y z
N MET A 1 -11.08 33.23 3.80
CA MET A 1 -9.88 33.10 2.95
C MET A 1 -9.25 31.77 3.32
N LEU A 2 -9.61 30.70 2.62
CA LEU A 2 -9.02 29.38 2.80
C LEU A 2 -7.83 29.31 1.87
N ASP A 3 -6.68 29.27 2.49
CA ASP A 3 -5.38 29.24 1.85
C ASP A 3 -5.29 28.02 0.91
N SER A 4 -5.03 28.28 -0.36
CA SER A 4 -4.82 27.26 -1.38
C SER A 4 -3.59 26.47 -0.99
N ALA A 5 -3.77 25.31 -0.37
CA ALA A 5 -2.71 24.34 -0.19
C ALA A 5 -2.13 24.03 -1.57
N LYS A 6 -1.01 24.66 -1.90
CA LYS A 6 -0.18 24.29 -3.04
C LYS A 6 0.02 22.77 -2.95
N SER A 7 -0.53 22.04 -3.92
CA SER A 7 -0.25 20.63 -4.12
C SER A 7 1.25 20.49 -4.42
N SER A 8 2.07 20.49 -3.36
CA SER A 8 3.47 20.12 -3.52
C SER A 8 3.51 18.64 -3.82
N PHE A 9 4.24 18.28 -4.85
CA PHE A 9 4.50 16.88 -5.20
C PHE A 9 5.04 16.16 -3.95
N PRO A 10 4.60 14.91 -3.66
CA PRO A 10 5.06 14.19 -2.48
C PRO A 10 6.58 14.11 -2.43
N HIS A 11 7.14 14.37 -1.25
CA HIS A 11 8.58 14.47 -1.06
C HIS A 11 9.09 13.30 -0.22
N ILE A 12 10.24 12.77 -0.60
CA ILE A 12 10.97 11.78 0.19
C ILE A 12 12.25 12.43 0.67
N SER A 13 12.34 12.69 1.96
CA SER A 13 13.50 13.30 2.57
C SER A 13 14.71 12.36 2.49
N PRO A 14 15.84 12.78 1.91
CA PRO A 14 17.03 11.93 1.79
C PRO A 14 17.69 11.61 3.13
N LEU A 15 17.43 12.40 4.16
CA LEU A 15 17.97 12.20 5.50
C LEU A 15 16.96 11.55 6.44
N LEU A 16 15.72 12.06 6.50
CA LEU A 16 14.72 11.59 7.45
C LEU A 16 14.21 10.20 7.09
N THR A 17 13.94 9.93 5.82
CA THR A 17 13.41 8.63 5.40
C THR A 17 14.33 7.46 5.74
N PRO A 18 15.65 7.47 5.43
CA PRO A 18 16.55 6.41 5.86
C PRO A 18 16.67 6.28 7.37
N LEU A 19 16.62 7.40 8.11
CA LEU A 19 16.61 7.39 9.57
C LEU A 19 15.36 6.69 10.10
N MET A 20 14.19 7.00 9.55
CA MET A 20 12.93 6.36 9.93
C MET A 20 12.92 4.85 9.62
N TYR A 21 13.48 4.42 8.49
CA TYR A 21 13.65 3.00 8.19
C TYR A 21 14.49 2.27 9.24
N ARG A 22 15.57 2.90 9.72
CA ARG A 22 16.42 2.33 10.79
C ARG A 22 15.70 2.33 12.14
N LEU A 23 15.18 3.50 12.54
CA LEU A 23 14.54 3.64 13.86
C LEU A 23 13.31 2.75 13.97
N VAL A 24 12.38 2.86 13.00
CA VAL A 24 11.12 2.12 13.04
C VAL A 24 11.36 0.63 12.77
N GLY A 25 12.09 0.29 11.70
CA GLY A 25 12.29 -1.10 11.30
C GLY A 25 13.18 -1.87 12.28
N ASP A 26 14.36 -1.35 12.61
CA ASP A 26 15.36 -2.12 13.38
C ASP A 26 15.11 -2.07 14.89
N ILE A 27 14.50 -0.99 15.39
CA ILE A 27 14.30 -0.81 16.82
C ILE A 27 12.83 -1.03 17.18
N VAL A 28 11.91 -0.22 16.62
CA VAL A 28 10.52 -0.23 17.05
C VAL A 28 9.83 -1.56 16.69
N LEU A 29 9.85 -1.96 15.43
CA LEU A 29 9.14 -3.17 14.99
C LEU A 29 9.73 -4.43 15.62
N ARG A 30 11.06 -4.57 15.64
CA ARG A 30 11.74 -5.73 16.24
C ARG A 30 11.56 -5.83 17.76
N ARG A 31 11.35 -4.69 18.41
CA ARG A 31 11.13 -4.67 19.84
C ARG A 31 9.67 -4.88 20.21
N TYR A 32 8.75 -4.38 19.35
CA TYR A 32 7.33 -4.45 19.60
C TYR A 32 6.72 -5.81 19.23
N PHE A 33 7.10 -6.36 18.07
CA PHE A 33 6.63 -7.67 17.62
C PHE A 33 7.62 -8.77 18.00
N ARG A 34 7.11 -9.86 18.60
CA ARG A 34 7.90 -11.05 18.89
C ARG A 34 8.34 -11.74 17.60
N THR A 35 7.42 -11.82 16.64
CA THR A 35 7.67 -12.43 15.34
C THR A 35 7.04 -11.55 14.26
N LEU A 36 7.84 -11.25 13.23
CA LEU A 36 7.40 -10.63 11.98
C LEU A 36 7.86 -11.57 10.86
N GLU A 37 6.97 -12.45 10.44
CA GLU A 37 7.21 -13.40 9.35
C GLU A 37 6.81 -12.78 8.02
N VAL A 38 7.64 -12.93 6.98
CA VAL A 38 7.37 -12.41 5.64
C VAL A 38 7.56 -13.50 4.61
N GLN A 39 6.59 -13.65 3.71
CA GLN A 39 6.62 -14.60 2.61
C GLN A 39 6.36 -13.86 1.29
N GLY A 40 6.96 -14.32 0.18
CA GLY A 40 6.73 -13.79 -1.16
C GLY A 40 7.46 -12.49 -1.48
N GLN A 41 8.53 -12.14 -0.76
CA GLN A 41 9.32 -10.92 -1.04
C GLN A 41 9.94 -10.92 -2.45
N GLU A 42 10.17 -12.06 -3.03
CA GLU A 42 10.65 -12.22 -4.42
C GLU A 42 9.66 -11.71 -5.46
N GLN A 43 8.37 -11.59 -5.11
CA GLN A 43 7.32 -11.06 -5.97
C GLN A 43 7.38 -9.53 -6.13
N ILE A 44 8.17 -8.83 -5.30
CA ILE A 44 8.19 -7.36 -5.29
C ILE A 44 8.94 -6.84 -6.52
N PRO A 45 8.28 -6.07 -7.41
CA PRO A 45 8.93 -5.46 -8.56
C PRO A 45 10.01 -4.45 -8.13
N LYS A 46 11.25 -4.67 -8.54
CA LYS A 46 12.38 -3.78 -8.24
C LYS A 46 12.40 -2.51 -9.12
N ARG A 47 11.66 -2.50 -10.22
CA ARG A 47 11.58 -1.39 -11.19
C ARG A 47 10.17 -1.30 -11.75
N GLY A 48 9.90 -0.20 -12.46
CA GLY A 48 8.61 0.06 -13.09
C GLY A 48 7.50 0.48 -12.12
N PRO A 49 6.34 0.88 -12.62
CA PRO A 49 5.22 1.33 -11.81
C PRO A 49 4.57 0.17 -11.06
N VAL A 50 4.40 0.32 -9.74
CA VAL A 50 3.76 -0.69 -8.90
C VAL A 50 2.84 -0.05 -7.87
N ILE A 51 1.67 -0.65 -7.68
CA ILE A 51 0.77 -0.37 -6.56
C ILE A 51 0.85 -1.54 -5.58
N LEU A 52 1.30 -1.26 -4.38
CA LEU A 52 1.21 -2.19 -3.25
C LEU A 52 -0.20 -2.09 -2.66
N ALA A 53 -0.93 -3.19 -2.64
CA ALA A 53 -2.33 -3.28 -2.24
C ALA A 53 -2.49 -4.14 -0.96
N PRO A 54 -2.06 -3.64 0.20
CA PRO A 54 -2.16 -4.39 1.45
C PRO A 54 -3.58 -4.36 2.03
N THR A 55 -3.96 -5.44 2.71
CA THR A 55 -5.10 -5.40 3.65
C THR A 55 -4.80 -4.43 4.79
N HIS A 56 -5.84 -3.84 5.41
CA HIS A 56 -5.65 -2.83 6.45
C HIS A 56 -6.23 -3.30 7.78
N ARG A 57 -5.36 -3.78 8.68
CA ARG A 57 -5.72 -4.39 9.96
C ARG A 57 -5.37 -3.54 11.16
N SER A 58 -4.34 -2.68 11.02
CA SER A 58 -3.82 -1.88 12.12
C SER A 58 -3.11 -0.63 11.62
N ARG A 59 -2.94 0.37 12.47
CA ARG A 59 -2.03 1.50 12.20
C ARG A 59 -0.57 1.07 12.03
N TRP A 60 -0.19 -0.09 12.56
CA TRP A 60 1.12 -0.69 12.37
C TRP A 60 1.41 -1.07 10.91
N ASP A 61 0.37 -1.27 10.10
CA ASP A 61 0.53 -1.65 8.69
C ASP A 61 1.34 -0.61 7.92
N ALA A 62 1.12 0.69 8.20
CA ALA A 62 1.84 1.79 7.58
C ALA A 62 3.35 1.78 7.90
N LEU A 63 3.77 1.13 8.99
CA LEU A 63 5.16 0.97 9.40
C LEU A 63 5.75 -0.38 8.94
N ILE A 64 4.94 -1.42 8.93
CA ILE A 64 5.34 -2.77 8.51
C ILE A 64 5.58 -2.81 6.99
N ILE A 65 4.65 -2.27 6.19
CA ILE A 65 4.77 -2.30 4.73
C ILE A 65 6.11 -1.74 4.23
N PRO A 66 6.56 -0.52 4.61
CA PRO A 66 7.85 -0.04 4.15
C PRO A 66 9.03 -0.89 4.64
N TYR A 67 8.92 -1.47 5.82
CA TYR A 67 9.96 -2.35 6.36
C TYR A 67 10.12 -3.63 5.53
N VAL A 68 9.00 -4.25 5.11
CA VAL A 68 9.01 -5.55 4.41
C VAL A 68 9.05 -5.46 2.89
N THR A 69 8.78 -4.29 2.29
CA THR A 69 8.72 -4.11 0.82
C THR A 69 9.57 -2.96 0.30
N GLY A 70 9.95 -2.02 1.16
CA GLY A 70 10.59 -0.78 0.77
C GLY A 70 12.10 -0.88 0.53
N ARG A 71 12.81 0.19 0.80
CA ARG A 71 14.21 0.47 0.44
C ARG A 71 15.19 -0.69 0.70
N ARG A 72 15.02 -1.43 1.80
CA ARG A 72 15.92 -2.53 2.17
C ARG A 72 15.69 -3.82 1.40
N VAL A 73 14.49 -4.01 0.88
CA VAL A 73 14.07 -5.23 0.19
C VAL A 73 14.09 -5.03 -1.31
N SER A 74 13.41 -3.98 -1.79
CA SER A 74 13.28 -3.69 -3.21
C SER A 74 14.26 -2.63 -3.74
N GLY A 75 14.97 -1.93 -2.85
CA GLY A 75 15.79 -0.77 -3.20
C GLY A 75 14.97 0.50 -3.49
N ARG A 76 13.66 0.48 -3.25
CA ARG A 76 12.71 1.54 -3.63
C ARG A 76 12.13 2.24 -2.42
N ASP A 77 11.96 3.53 -2.54
CA ASP A 77 11.11 4.29 -1.62
C ASP A 77 9.64 4.13 -2.00
N LEU A 78 8.77 4.25 -1.00
CA LEU A 78 7.34 4.09 -1.17
C LEU A 78 6.62 5.42 -0.97
N TYR A 79 5.62 5.66 -1.81
CA TYR A 79 4.67 6.75 -1.64
C TYR A 79 3.35 6.22 -1.08
N TYR A 80 2.62 7.05 -0.33
CA TYR A 80 1.42 6.63 0.39
C TYR A 80 0.25 7.57 0.15
N MET A 81 -0.90 7.01 -0.23
CA MET A 81 -2.17 7.73 -0.13
C MET A 81 -2.67 7.64 1.31
N VAL A 82 -2.64 8.74 2.02
CA VAL A 82 -2.93 8.82 3.46
C VAL A 82 -4.19 9.61 3.70
N SER A 83 -5.04 9.19 4.63
CA SER A 83 -6.23 9.97 5.01
C SER A 83 -5.82 11.37 5.44
N HIS A 84 -6.60 12.38 5.02
CA HIS A 84 -6.33 13.79 5.34
C HIS A 84 -6.16 14.02 6.84
N ASP A 85 -6.93 13.32 7.67
CA ASP A 85 -6.91 13.47 9.12
C ASP A 85 -5.58 13.02 9.76
N GLU A 86 -4.86 12.10 9.12
CA GLU A 86 -3.55 11.61 9.59
C GLU A 86 -2.40 12.56 9.17
N MET A 87 -2.67 13.52 8.28
CA MET A 87 -1.68 14.48 7.77
C MET A 87 -1.61 15.79 8.58
N LEU A 88 -2.09 15.76 9.83
CA LEU A 88 -2.12 16.94 10.71
C LEU A 88 -0.90 16.97 11.66
N GLY A 89 -0.46 18.18 12.00
CA GLY A 89 0.58 18.43 13.00
C GLY A 89 1.94 17.80 12.66
N LEU A 90 2.72 17.47 13.70
CA LEU A 90 4.05 16.87 13.56
C LEU A 90 4.00 15.49 12.89
N GLN A 91 3.00 14.68 13.21
CA GLN A 91 2.78 13.37 12.58
C GLN A 91 2.62 13.54 11.07
N GLY A 92 1.74 14.43 10.62
CA GLY A 92 1.51 14.71 9.21
C GLY A 92 2.75 15.21 8.48
N TRP A 93 3.54 16.07 9.16
CA TRP A 93 4.82 16.52 8.62
C TRP A 93 5.79 15.35 8.41
N VAL A 94 5.96 14.45 9.38
CA VAL A 94 6.82 13.25 9.26
C VAL A 94 6.34 12.35 8.13
N ILE A 95 5.03 12.07 8.07
CA ILE A 95 4.43 11.26 7.00
C ILE A 95 4.71 11.89 5.63
N GLY A 96 4.54 13.21 5.50
CA GLY A 96 4.83 13.94 4.27
C GLY A 96 6.30 13.86 3.85
N GLN A 97 7.25 13.90 4.81
CA GLN A 97 8.69 13.72 4.54
C GLN A 97 9.04 12.28 4.14
N CYS A 98 8.18 11.32 4.43
CA CYS A 98 8.34 9.90 4.07
C CYS A 98 7.50 9.49 2.85
N GLY A 99 7.08 10.43 2.00
CA GLY A 99 6.37 10.14 0.75
C GLY A 99 4.84 10.06 0.88
N GLY A 100 4.28 10.38 2.05
CA GLY A 100 2.83 10.45 2.24
C GLY A 100 2.21 11.69 1.62
N PHE A 101 1.02 11.56 1.04
CA PHE A 101 0.21 12.68 0.56
C PHE A 101 -1.26 12.49 0.88
N PRO A 102 -1.99 13.59 1.13
CA PRO A 102 -3.35 13.50 1.63
C PRO A 102 -4.35 13.05 0.57
N VAL A 103 -5.28 12.19 0.98
CA VAL A 103 -6.46 11.82 0.19
C VAL A 103 -7.70 11.82 1.08
N ASN A 104 -8.81 12.31 0.54
CA ASN A 104 -10.10 12.05 1.16
C ASN A 104 -10.55 10.63 0.77
N THR A 105 -10.55 9.71 1.73
CA THR A 105 -10.85 8.29 1.48
C THR A 105 -12.32 8.02 1.13
N GLN A 106 -13.21 8.97 1.40
CA GLN A 106 -14.64 8.87 1.02
C GLN A 106 -14.92 9.44 -0.37
N ALA A 107 -14.25 10.55 -0.71
CA ALA A 107 -14.37 11.22 -2.01
C ALA A 107 -12.99 11.74 -2.45
N PRO A 108 -12.17 10.88 -3.09
CA PRO A 108 -10.82 11.27 -3.52
C PRO A 108 -10.88 12.49 -4.44
N SER A 109 -10.10 13.51 -4.12
CA SER A 109 -10.00 14.69 -4.97
C SER A 109 -9.30 14.37 -6.29
N VAL A 110 -9.65 15.12 -7.34
CA VAL A 110 -8.98 15.00 -8.64
C VAL A 110 -7.46 15.23 -8.52
N SER A 111 -7.04 16.12 -7.63
CA SER A 111 -5.61 16.41 -7.38
C SER A 111 -4.88 15.19 -6.78
N ALA A 112 -5.46 14.52 -5.78
CA ALA A 112 -4.84 13.33 -5.17
C ALA A 112 -4.72 12.16 -6.18
N LEU A 113 -5.76 11.95 -7.01
CA LEU A 113 -5.71 10.95 -8.08
C LEU A 113 -4.64 11.30 -9.13
N ARG A 114 -4.55 12.57 -9.53
CA ARG A 114 -3.52 13.05 -10.47
C ARG A 114 -2.12 12.81 -9.91
N THR A 115 -1.88 13.14 -8.64
CA THR A 115 -0.59 12.86 -7.97
C THR A 115 -0.23 11.38 -8.03
N GLY A 116 -1.18 10.48 -7.72
CA GLY A 116 -0.97 9.03 -7.82
C GLY A 116 -0.63 8.59 -9.24
N VAL A 117 -1.35 9.10 -10.25
CA VAL A 117 -1.04 8.83 -11.69
C VAL A 117 0.35 9.32 -12.06
N ASP A 118 0.74 10.52 -11.63
CA ASP A 118 2.04 11.11 -11.98
C ASP A 118 3.20 10.35 -11.30
N LEU A 119 3.03 9.85 -10.08
CA LEU A 119 3.99 8.97 -9.41
C LEU A 119 4.17 7.66 -10.18
N LEU A 120 3.08 7.01 -10.57
CA LEU A 120 3.14 5.77 -11.36
C LEU A 120 3.80 5.99 -12.73
N ARG A 121 3.51 7.12 -13.40
CA ARG A 121 4.20 7.49 -14.66
C ARG A 121 5.71 7.64 -14.50
N GLN A 122 6.18 8.03 -13.32
CA GLN A 122 7.61 8.12 -13.00
C GLN A 122 8.18 6.76 -12.56
N GLY A 123 7.43 5.67 -12.71
CA GLY A 123 7.86 4.35 -12.31
C GLY A 123 7.93 4.16 -10.79
N GLN A 124 7.27 5.00 -9.99
CA GLN A 124 7.33 4.93 -8.53
C GLN A 124 6.46 3.81 -7.95
N ALA A 125 6.74 3.45 -6.68
CA ALA A 125 5.96 2.51 -5.91
C ALA A 125 4.95 3.25 -5.01
N LEU A 126 3.66 2.93 -5.17
CA LEU A 126 2.57 3.58 -4.46
C LEU A 126 1.85 2.56 -3.57
N VAL A 127 1.65 2.88 -2.31
CA VAL A 127 0.86 2.07 -1.36
C VAL A 127 -0.56 2.61 -1.30
N VAL A 128 -1.52 1.75 -1.55
CA VAL A 128 -2.96 2.07 -1.46
C VAL A 128 -3.66 0.93 -0.73
N PHE A 129 -4.30 1.23 0.39
CA PHE A 129 -5.11 0.27 1.12
C PHE A 129 -6.50 0.13 0.46
N PRO A 130 -6.77 -0.98 -0.26
CA PRO A 130 -7.96 -1.08 -1.11
C PRO A 130 -9.27 -1.16 -0.34
N GLU A 131 -9.26 -1.60 0.91
CA GLU A 131 -10.43 -1.66 1.78
C GLU A 131 -10.88 -0.24 2.21
N GLY A 132 -9.95 0.73 2.22
CA GLY A 132 -10.20 2.13 2.53
C GLY A 132 -10.56 2.42 3.98
N ASN A 133 -10.42 1.46 4.87
CA ASN A 133 -10.58 1.58 6.33
C ASN A 133 -9.78 0.48 7.04
N ILE A 134 -9.57 0.64 8.36
CA ILE A 134 -8.95 -0.38 9.20
C ILE A 134 -10.04 -1.34 9.69
N PHE A 135 -9.92 -2.61 9.31
CA PHE A 135 -10.79 -3.71 9.77
C PHE A 135 -9.97 -4.66 10.64
N ARG A 136 -10.37 -4.80 11.92
CA ARG A 136 -9.61 -5.55 12.91
C ARG A 136 -10.02 -7.02 13.03
N ASP A 137 -10.88 -7.48 12.16
CA ASP A 137 -11.19 -8.89 11.98
C ASP A 137 -10.23 -9.56 10.98
N ARG A 138 -10.37 -10.85 10.81
CA ARG A 138 -9.57 -11.61 9.86
C ARG A 138 -10.23 -11.76 8.48
N GLN A 139 -11.34 -11.07 8.25
CA GLN A 139 -12.05 -11.14 6.98
C GLN A 139 -11.50 -10.10 6.00
N ILE A 140 -11.51 -10.42 4.73
CA ILE A 140 -11.22 -9.46 3.68
C ILE A 140 -12.52 -8.77 3.31
N HIS A 141 -12.55 -7.46 3.55
CA HIS A 141 -13.71 -6.63 3.30
C HIS A 141 -13.81 -6.22 1.82
N PRO A 142 -15.00 -5.83 1.35
CA PRO A 142 -15.18 -5.37 -0.02
C PRO A 142 -14.20 -4.25 -0.38
N LEU A 143 -13.51 -4.41 -1.52
CA LEU A 143 -12.53 -3.45 -1.97
C LEU A 143 -13.20 -2.26 -2.66
N LYS A 144 -12.69 -1.06 -2.40
CA LYS A 144 -13.11 0.15 -3.10
C LYS A 144 -12.53 0.17 -4.53
N PRO A 145 -13.32 0.54 -5.55
CA PRO A 145 -12.85 0.55 -6.93
C PRO A 145 -11.82 1.65 -7.25
N GLY A 146 -11.49 2.49 -6.26
CA GLY A 146 -10.57 3.62 -6.43
C GLY A 146 -9.17 3.22 -6.85
N LEU A 147 -8.63 2.13 -6.29
CA LEU A 147 -7.32 1.59 -6.65
C LEU A 147 -7.29 1.14 -8.12
N ALA A 148 -8.27 0.34 -8.53
CA ALA A 148 -8.35 -0.16 -9.90
C ALA A 148 -8.51 0.98 -10.92
N ARG A 149 -9.36 1.97 -10.62
CA ARG A 149 -9.52 3.16 -11.47
C ARG A 149 -8.22 3.94 -11.60
N LEU A 150 -7.50 4.15 -10.50
CA LEU A 150 -6.19 4.80 -10.49
C LEU A 150 -5.18 4.05 -11.35
N ALA A 151 -5.08 2.72 -11.17
CA ALA A 151 -4.17 1.87 -11.92
C ALA A 151 -4.44 1.94 -13.43
N LEU A 152 -5.70 1.76 -13.86
CA LEU A 152 -6.08 1.79 -15.27
C LEU A 152 -5.92 3.19 -15.89
N GLN A 153 -6.24 4.25 -15.14
CA GLN A 153 -6.01 5.62 -15.60
C GLN A 153 -4.53 5.93 -15.78
N ALA A 154 -3.67 5.43 -14.88
CA ALA A 154 -2.24 5.58 -15.00
C ALA A 154 -1.69 4.73 -16.16
N ALA A 155 -2.18 3.50 -16.37
CA ALA A 155 -1.77 2.61 -17.45
C ALA A 155 -1.95 3.26 -18.84
N GLN A 156 -3.01 4.04 -19.04
CA GLN A 156 -3.21 4.80 -20.29
C GLN A 156 -2.13 5.87 -20.56
N ARG A 157 -1.31 6.20 -19.56
CA ARG A 157 -0.30 7.26 -19.61
C ARG A 157 1.11 6.75 -19.34
N CYS A 158 1.26 5.49 -18.98
CA CYS A 158 2.54 4.82 -18.77
C CYS A 158 2.95 4.04 -20.01
N GLN A 159 4.25 3.88 -20.21
CA GLN A 159 4.79 3.00 -21.26
C GLN A 159 4.76 1.54 -20.82
N GLU A 160 4.88 1.28 -19.53
CA GLU A 160 4.88 -0.03 -18.93
C GLU A 160 3.54 -0.31 -18.23
N ALA A 161 3.11 -1.57 -18.25
CA ALA A 161 1.96 -2.02 -17.48
C ALA A 161 2.21 -1.85 -15.98
N ILE A 162 1.19 -1.35 -15.26
CA ILE A 162 1.28 -1.20 -13.81
C ILE A 162 1.08 -2.55 -13.16
N GLN A 163 1.96 -2.90 -12.23
CA GLN A 163 1.84 -4.09 -11.42
C GLN A 163 1.07 -3.77 -10.13
N ILE A 164 0.05 -4.55 -9.80
CA ILE A 164 -0.70 -4.45 -8.54
C ILE A 164 -0.34 -5.64 -7.68
N LEU A 165 0.32 -5.39 -6.55
CA LEU A 165 0.86 -6.42 -5.68
C LEU A 165 -0.09 -6.64 -4.49
N PRO A 166 -0.85 -7.74 -4.44
CA PRO A 166 -1.69 -8.07 -3.28
C PRO A 166 -0.82 -8.44 -2.09
N ILE A 167 -1.12 -7.87 -0.92
CA ILE A 167 -0.38 -8.13 0.32
C ILE A 167 -1.37 -8.39 1.45
N LEU A 168 -1.25 -9.54 2.08
CA LEU A 168 -2.04 -9.89 3.26
C LEU A 168 -1.24 -9.59 4.52
N LEU A 169 -1.79 -8.77 5.41
CA LEU A 169 -1.31 -8.64 6.78
C LEU A 169 -2.22 -9.42 7.72
N ASP A 170 -1.62 -10.30 8.49
CA ASP A 170 -2.31 -11.15 9.44
C ASP A 170 -1.69 -11.05 10.83
N TYR A 171 -2.45 -10.53 11.75
CA TYR A 171 -2.07 -10.41 13.16
C TYR A 171 -2.65 -11.56 13.96
N ALA A 172 -1.87 -12.10 14.90
CA ALA A 172 -2.36 -13.12 15.81
C ALA A 172 -3.56 -12.62 16.67
N GLN A 173 -3.61 -11.30 16.89
CA GLN A 173 -4.65 -10.64 17.69
C GLN A 173 -5.23 -9.42 16.93
N PRO A 174 -6.56 -9.13 17.07
CA PRO A 174 -7.21 -7.98 16.42
C PRO A 174 -6.58 -6.62 16.78
N TYR A 175 -6.09 -6.52 18.02
CA TYR A 175 -5.36 -5.35 18.53
C TYR A 175 -3.94 -5.77 18.87
N PRO A 176 -2.95 -5.50 18.00
CA PRO A 176 -1.56 -5.83 18.28
C PRO A 176 -1.08 -5.18 19.58
N GLN A 177 -0.51 -5.99 20.46
CA GLN A 177 0.10 -5.59 21.71
C GLN A 177 1.59 -5.86 21.69
N TRP A 178 2.30 -5.44 22.71
CA TRP A 178 3.71 -5.77 22.88
C TRP A 178 3.91 -7.29 22.88
N GLY A 179 4.82 -7.78 22.05
CA GLY A 179 5.07 -9.20 21.88
C GLY A 179 4.08 -9.93 20.95
N SER A 180 3.17 -9.21 20.28
CA SER A 180 2.29 -9.80 19.25
C SER A 180 3.10 -10.36 18.08
N GLU A 181 2.46 -11.27 17.34
CA GLU A 181 3.00 -11.84 16.12
C GLU A 181 2.24 -11.27 14.91
N VAL A 182 2.97 -11.05 13.84
CA VAL A 182 2.41 -10.63 12.56
C VAL A 182 3.04 -11.42 11.42
N LYS A 183 2.20 -11.86 10.49
CA LYS A 183 2.61 -12.49 9.24
C LYS A 183 2.22 -11.60 8.07
N VAL A 184 3.14 -11.42 7.14
CA VAL A 184 2.92 -10.69 5.89
C VAL A 184 3.13 -11.65 4.73
N ILE A 185 2.12 -11.79 3.88
CA ILE A 185 2.18 -12.64 2.70
C ILE A 185 1.99 -11.78 1.46
N ILE A 186 2.97 -11.83 0.58
CA ILE A 186 3.01 -11.06 -0.67
C ILE A 186 2.68 -12.02 -1.80
N GLY A 187 1.62 -11.72 -2.54
CA GLY A 187 1.16 -12.55 -3.66
C GLY A 187 1.78 -12.16 -5.00
N ALA A 188 1.47 -12.95 -6.01
CA ALA A 188 1.86 -12.65 -7.38
C ALA A 188 1.20 -11.33 -7.88
N PRO A 189 1.92 -10.50 -8.63
CA PRO A 189 1.38 -9.24 -9.12
C PRO A 189 0.31 -9.46 -10.19
N LEU A 190 -0.74 -8.64 -10.15
CA LEU A 190 -1.73 -8.48 -11.23
C LEU A 190 -1.24 -7.37 -12.16
N SER A 191 -1.25 -7.60 -13.47
CA SER A 191 -0.78 -6.63 -14.47
C SER A 191 -1.97 -5.91 -15.11
N THR A 192 -1.92 -4.56 -15.18
CA THR A 192 -2.94 -3.80 -15.93
C THR A 192 -2.99 -4.12 -17.41
N GLY A 193 -1.94 -4.72 -17.98
CA GLY A 193 -1.93 -5.17 -19.37
C GLY A 193 -2.93 -6.30 -19.69
N ASN A 194 -3.48 -6.94 -18.67
CA ASN A 194 -4.48 -8.00 -18.84
C ASN A 194 -5.93 -7.48 -18.91
N TYR A 195 -6.15 -6.16 -18.80
CA TYR A 195 -7.49 -5.56 -18.76
C TYR A 195 -7.71 -4.61 -19.92
N ASP A 196 -8.94 -4.62 -20.45
CA ASP A 196 -9.31 -3.75 -21.56
C ASP A 196 -9.56 -2.30 -21.11
N VAL A 197 -8.57 -1.46 -21.29
CA VAL A 197 -8.60 -0.04 -20.92
C VAL A 197 -9.58 0.80 -21.78
N THR A 198 -10.10 0.24 -22.88
CA THR A 198 -11.11 0.91 -23.71
C THR A 198 -12.48 0.94 -23.04
N HIS A 199 -12.71 0.00 -22.10
CA HIS A 199 -13.92 -0.09 -21.28
C HIS A 199 -13.56 0.10 -19.78
N PRO A 200 -13.16 1.31 -19.36
CA PRO A 200 -12.51 1.53 -18.06
C PRO A 200 -13.38 1.19 -16.85
N LYS A 201 -14.71 1.27 -16.96
CA LYS A 201 -15.63 0.91 -15.87
C LYS A 201 -15.66 -0.61 -15.65
N SER A 202 -15.80 -1.38 -16.72
CA SER A 202 -15.78 -2.84 -16.69
C SER A 202 -14.43 -3.36 -16.23
N ALA A 203 -13.33 -2.87 -16.82
CA ALA A 203 -11.97 -3.22 -16.45
C ALA A 203 -11.68 -2.94 -14.97
N ALA A 204 -12.17 -1.82 -14.43
CA ALA A 204 -11.98 -1.50 -13.01
C ALA A 204 -12.76 -2.45 -12.09
N GLN A 205 -13.94 -2.90 -12.50
CA GLN A 205 -14.69 -3.91 -11.75
C GLN A 205 -13.99 -5.27 -11.77
N GLU A 206 -13.52 -5.69 -12.94
CA GLU A 206 -12.78 -6.93 -13.13
C GLU A 206 -11.48 -6.95 -12.31
N LEU A 207 -10.63 -5.91 -12.44
CA LEU A 207 -9.41 -5.78 -11.66
C LEU A 207 -9.67 -5.75 -10.15
N THR A 208 -10.76 -5.09 -9.71
CA THR A 208 -11.14 -5.07 -8.28
C THR A 208 -11.53 -6.46 -7.80
N SER A 209 -12.27 -7.23 -8.61
CA SER A 209 -12.69 -8.59 -8.29
C SER A 209 -11.50 -9.56 -8.26
N ASP A 210 -10.56 -9.41 -9.20
CA ASP A 210 -9.35 -10.24 -9.24
C ASP A 210 -8.42 -9.94 -8.08
N LEU A 211 -8.26 -8.66 -7.69
CA LEU A 211 -7.50 -8.28 -6.50
C LEU A 211 -8.13 -8.86 -5.22
N LEU A 212 -9.45 -8.78 -5.10
CA LEU A 212 -10.17 -9.39 -3.97
C LEU A 212 -9.93 -10.90 -3.92
N ARG A 213 -10.05 -11.59 -5.06
CA ARG A 213 -9.80 -13.03 -5.15
C ARG A 213 -8.36 -13.38 -4.80
N ALA A 214 -7.39 -12.61 -5.29
CA ALA A 214 -5.98 -12.81 -4.96
C ALA A 214 -5.71 -12.68 -3.46
N LEU A 215 -6.28 -11.67 -2.80
CA LEU A 215 -6.15 -11.51 -1.34
C LEU A 215 -6.82 -12.67 -0.57
N GLN A 216 -7.99 -13.16 -1.02
CA GLN A 216 -8.67 -14.31 -0.43
C GLN A 216 -7.84 -15.60 -0.57
N GLN A 217 -7.22 -15.82 -1.73
CA GLN A 217 -6.32 -16.96 -1.94
C GLN A 217 -5.09 -16.92 -1.01
N LEU A 218 -4.51 -15.74 -0.77
CA LEU A 218 -3.43 -15.60 0.22
C LEU A 218 -3.91 -15.95 1.64
N GLN A 219 -5.14 -15.62 1.97
CA GLN A 219 -5.74 -15.95 3.26
C GLN A 219 -6.01 -17.45 3.41
N GLU A 220 -6.51 -18.11 2.36
CA GLU A 220 -6.77 -19.56 2.35
C GLU A 220 -5.48 -20.37 2.39
N GLY A 221 -4.47 -19.98 1.58
CA GLY A 221 -3.15 -20.62 1.57
C GLY A 221 -2.45 -20.57 2.92
N ARG A 222 -2.68 -19.52 3.72
CA ARG A 222 -2.25 -19.44 5.10
C ARG A 222 -2.89 -20.52 5.97
N SER A 223 -4.19 -20.78 5.81
CA SER A 223 -4.92 -21.73 6.63
C SER A 223 -4.40 -23.18 6.44
N LEU A 224 -3.95 -23.53 5.25
CA LEU A 224 -3.35 -24.82 4.95
C LEU A 224 -1.98 -25.01 5.61
N LEU A 225 -1.18 -23.94 5.71
CA LEU A 225 0.15 -23.98 6.33
C LEU A 225 0.12 -24.03 7.86
N CYS A 226 -0.99 -23.65 8.49
CA CYS A 226 -1.18 -23.75 9.95
C CYS A 226 -1.66 -25.14 10.41
N LEU A 227 -2.03 -26.02 9.48
CA LEU A 227 -2.53 -27.37 9.76
C LEU A 227 -1.49 -28.47 9.45
N ALA A 228 -0.35 -28.12 8.90
CA ALA A 228 0.80 -28.97 8.61
C ALA A 228 1.93 -28.76 9.63
#